data_fc86c556a454a0cbb2bc7b7216272456
#
_entry.id   fc86c556a454a0cbb2bc7b7216272456
#
_cell.length_a   1.000
_cell.length_b   1.000
_cell.length_c   1.000
_cell.angle_alpha   90.00
_cell.angle_beta   90.00
_cell.angle_gamma   90.00
#
_symmetry.space_group_name_H-M   'P 1'
#
loop_
_entity.id
_entity.type
_entity.pdbx_description
1 polymer ?
#
loop_
_entity_poly.entity_id
_entity_poly.type
_entity_poly.pdbx_seq_one_letter_code
_entity_poly.pdbx_strand_id
1 'polypeptide(L)'
;MEGQKLTAIFGVGLVGGALLHSLMSDEIARRLVLPIDWLNRAQRLSDLSAIAAGICQQQNVNGAIRQVDVVWAAGKAGFNSDWDLLRGELDAFKDIVEWVMGLTIMLPDTTVIFHMLSSAGGLFEGQRFIDKESQPRPQRPYGEAKVLQEAVVERLRGDITSHIYRPSSVYGFSGFGGRIGLINALIENSKKHSTSHIFGGLETLRDYVLCSDIGSFLKKKIEEASSESQTYLLASGRPTSVHEMLQIINRVVERPIYLMLDVRPSNANHMTYRRSALPKGWRPTDLHAGVRLVARQLAAAFENGNKIVKSI
;
A
#
# COMPACT_ATOMS: atom_id res chain seq x y z
N MET A 1 17.32 -8.66 -27.85
CA MET A 1 15.89 -8.77 -27.49
C MET A 1 15.78 -8.44 -26.02
N GLU A 2 15.02 -7.40 -25.65
CA GLU A 2 14.73 -7.10 -24.25
C GLU A 2 13.90 -8.24 -23.68
N GLY A 3 14.38 -8.87 -22.60
CA GLY A 3 13.68 -9.96 -21.95
C GLY A 3 12.42 -9.47 -21.25
N GLN A 4 11.38 -10.31 -21.18
CA GLN A 4 10.11 -9.97 -20.55
C GLN A 4 10.26 -9.77 -19.04
N LYS A 5 9.56 -8.78 -18.50
CA LYS A 5 9.38 -8.57 -17.06
C LYS A 5 7.96 -9.01 -16.67
N LEU A 6 7.85 -9.69 -15.53
CA LEU A 6 6.59 -10.14 -14.97
C LEU A 6 6.40 -9.52 -13.58
N THR A 7 5.28 -8.87 -13.33
CA THR A 7 4.93 -8.35 -12.00
C THR A 7 3.74 -9.10 -11.43
N ALA A 8 3.95 -9.83 -10.35
CA ALA A 8 2.93 -10.57 -9.61
C ALA A 8 2.49 -9.74 -8.40
N ILE A 9 1.21 -9.36 -8.33
CA ILE A 9 0.67 -8.49 -7.29
C ILE A 9 -0.27 -9.27 -6.38
N PHE A 10 0.10 -9.39 -5.11
CA PHE A 10 -0.72 -9.93 -4.03
C PHE A 10 -1.39 -8.78 -3.27
N GLY A 11 -2.70 -8.66 -3.44
CA GLY A 11 -3.53 -7.64 -2.82
C GLY A 11 -3.74 -6.38 -3.67
N VAL A 12 -4.95 -6.24 -4.22
CA VAL A 12 -5.37 -5.08 -5.02
C VAL A 12 -6.26 -4.18 -4.16
N GLY A 13 -5.70 -3.69 -3.05
CA GLY A 13 -6.30 -2.65 -2.22
C GLY A 13 -5.92 -1.25 -2.71
N LEU A 14 -5.88 -0.28 -1.80
CA LEU A 14 -5.60 1.12 -2.15
C LEU A 14 -4.24 1.31 -2.85
N VAL A 15 -3.16 0.74 -2.30
CA VAL A 15 -1.81 0.88 -2.87
C VAL A 15 -1.57 -0.11 -4.01
N GLY A 16 -1.96 -1.38 -3.85
CA GLY A 16 -1.80 -2.37 -4.92
C GLY A 16 -2.62 -2.03 -6.16
N GLY A 17 -3.83 -1.47 -5.99
CA GLY A 17 -4.64 -0.94 -7.09
C GLY A 17 -3.99 0.26 -7.78
N ALA A 18 -3.39 1.18 -7.01
CA ALA A 18 -2.65 2.31 -7.57
C ALA A 18 -1.41 1.86 -8.36
N LEU A 19 -0.68 0.84 -7.87
CA LEU A 19 0.41 0.22 -8.63
C LEU A 19 -0.12 -0.41 -9.94
N LEU A 20 -1.20 -1.20 -9.85
CA LEU A 20 -1.81 -1.82 -11.03
C LEU A 20 -2.16 -0.78 -12.08
N HIS A 21 -2.81 0.32 -11.69
CA HIS A 21 -3.09 1.43 -12.61
C HIS A 21 -1.82 2.04 -13.23
N SER A 22 -0.77 2.22 -12.43
CA SER A 22 0.51 2.76 -12.93
C SER A 22 1.16 1.82 -13.94
N LEU A 23 1.02 0.52 -13.77
CA LEU A 23 1.51 -0.50 -14.71
C LEU A 23 0.64 -0.65 -15.96
N MET A 24 -0.63 -0.24 -15.93
CA MET A 24 -1.56 -0.36 -17.08
C MET A 24 -1.17 0.52 -18.28
N SER A 25 -0.38 1.54 -18.08
CA SER A 25 0.15 2.39 -19.13
C SER A 25 1.36 1.77 -19.86
N ASP A 26 1.83 0.59 -19.43
CA ASP A 26 2.99 -0.07 -19.99
C ASP A 26 2.56 -1.33 -20.75
N GLU A 27 2.73 -1.32 -22.09
CA GLU A 27 2.34 -2.44 -22.96
C GLU A 27 3.26 -3.65 -22.81
N ILE A 28 4.48 -3.46 -22.29
CA ILE A 28 5.52 -4.50 -22.21
C ILE A 28 5.45 -5.27 -20.89
N ALA A 29 4.93 -4.66 -19.83
CA ALA A 29 4.86 -5.28 -18.52
C ALA A 29 3.67 -6.26 -18.41
N ARG A 30 3.94 -7.57 -18.37
CA ARG A 30 2.93 -8.56 -18.02
C ARG A 30 2.62 -8.48 -16.54
N ARG A 31 1.33 -8.43 -16.20
CA ARG A 31 0.80 -8.28 -14.85
C ARG A 31 -0.04 -9.47 -14.49
N LEU A 32 0.20 -9.99 -13.30
CA LEU A 32 -0.64 -11.02 -12.72
C LEU A 32 -1.23 -10.47 -11.43
N VAL A 33 -2.54 -10.24 -11.44
CA VAL A 33 -3.31 -10.11 -10.20
C VAL A 33 -3.71 -11.52 -9.81
N LEU A 34 -3.17 -11.98 -8.71
CA LEU A 34 -3.27 -13.38 -8.34
C LEU A 34 -4.35 -13.55 -7.28
N PRO A 35 -5.52 -14.12 -7.63
CA PRO A 35 -6.47 -14.54 -6.64
C PRO A 35 -5.91 -15.78 -5.93
N ILE A 36 -5.73 -15.68 -4.62
CA ILE A 36 -5.39 -16.80 -3.75
C ILE A 36 -6.39 -16.87 -2.61
N ASP A 37 -6.59 -18.04 -2.05
CA ASP A 37 -7.39 -18.19 -0.85
C ASP A 37 -6.58 -17.72 0.37
N TRP A 38 -7.00 -16.61 0.97
CA TRP A 38 -6.34 -16.02 2.13
C TRP A 38 -6.62 -16.76 3.44
N LEU A 39 -7.72 -17.50 3.51
CA LEU A 39 -8.21 -18.13 4.73
C LEU A 39 -7.83 -19.62 4.81
N ASN A 40 -7.92 -20.32 3.68
CA ASN A 40 -7.58 -21.75 3.62
C ASN A 40 -6.14 -21.94 3.17
N ARG A 41 -5.25 -22.35 4.09
CA ARG A 41 -3.84 -22.54 3.80
C ARG A 41 -3.59 -23.60 2.73
N ALA A 42 -4.28 -24.72 2.77
CA ALA A 42 -4.09 -25.79 1.78
C ALA A 42 -4.43 -25.31 0.36
N GLN A 43 -5.58 -24.60 0.21
CA GLN A 43 -5.95 -24.02 -1.06
C GLN A 43 -4.95 -22.94 -1.50
N ARG A 44 -4.52 -22.07 -0.61
CA ARG A 44 -3.49 -21.05 -0.89
C ARG A 44 -2.19 -21.65 -1.43
N LEU A 45 -1.70 -22.72 -0.81
CA LEU A 45 -0.49 -23.39 -1.28
C LEU A 45 -0.69 -24.05 -2.66
N SER A 46 -1.89 -24.62 -2.91
CA SER A 46 -2.26 -25.15 -4.23
C SER A 46 -2.30 -24.04 -5.27
N ASP A 47 -2.91 -22.90 -4.97
CA ASP A 47 -2.98 -21.73 -5.86
C ASP A 47 -1.57 -21.22 -6.20
N LEU A 48 -0.69 -21.08 -5.20
CA LEU A 48 0.70 -20.65 -5.38
C LEU A 48 1.50 -21.63 -6.25
N SER A 49 1.29 -22.93 -6.08
CA SER A 49 1.93 -23.97 -6.92
C SER A 49 1.45 -23.86 -8.36
N ALA A 50 0.17 -23.66 -8.61
CA ALA A 50 -0.39 -23.49 -9.94
C ALA A 50 0.16 -22.22 -10.63
N ILE A 51 0.30 -21.12 -9.87
CA ILE A 51 0.88 -19.87 -10.36
C ILE A 51 2.35 -20.09 -10.76
N ALA A 52 3.15 -20.74 -9.91
CA ALA A 52 4.56 -21.04 -10.22
C ALA A 52 4.67 -21.88 -11.49
N ALA A 53 3.87 -22.94 -11.63
CA ALA A 53 3.83 -23.77 -12.83
C ALA A 53 3.50 -22.95 -14.09
N GLY A 54 2.52 -22.04 -14.00
CA GLY A 54 2.17 -21.11 -15.09
C GLY A 54 3.32 -20.19 -15.49
N ILE A 55 4.08 -19.66 -14.53
CA ILE A 55 5.26 -18.82 -14.80
C ILE A 55 6.35 -19.64 -15.49
N CYS A 56 6.65 -20.87 -15.00
CA CYS A 56 7.63 -21.76 -15.61
C CYS A 56 7.22 -22.16 -17.04
N GLN A 57 5.94 -22.43 -17.28
CA GLN A 57 5.45 -22.75 -18.61
C GLN A 57 5.62 -21.57 -19.58
N GLN A 58 5.33 -20.34 -19.14
CA GLN A 58 5.54 -19.14 -19.96
C GLN A 58 7.01 -18.92 -20.29
N GLN A 59 7.92 -19.19 -19.35
CA GLN A 59 9.37 -19.17 -19.57
C GLN A 59 9.77 -20.07 -20.74
N ASN A 60 9.24 -21.29 -20.78
CA ASN A 60 9.61 -22.28 -21.79
C ASN A 60 9.04 -21.99 -23.19
N VAL A 61 7.89 -21.33 -23.28
CA VAL A 61 7.16 -21.15 -24.56
C VAL A 61 7.49 -19.84 -25.25
N ASN A 62 7.66 -18.74 -24.50
CA ASN A 62 7.73 -17.37 -25.06
C ASN A 62 9.11 -16.70 -24.97
N GLY A 63 10.16 -17.45 -24.61
CA GLY A 63 11.48 -16.87 -24.38
C GLY A 63 11.62 -16.21 -23.00
N ALA A 64 12.89 -15.91 -22.64
CA ALA A 64 13.27 -15.66 -21.26
C ALA A 64 12.50 -14.54 -20.57
N ILE A 65 11.72 -14.91 -19.55
CA ILE A 65 11.37 -13.97 -18.47
C ILE A 65 12.68 -13.70 -17.73
N ARG A 66 13.18 -12.48 -17.80
CA ARG A 66 14.45 -12.11 -17.15
C ARG A 66 14.26 -11.60 -15.74
N GLN A 67 13.04 -11.15 -15.41
CA GLN A 67 12.74 -10.57 -14.11
C GLN A 67 11.33 -10.90 -13.69
N VAL A 68 11.17 -11.33 -12.44
CA VAL A 68 9.90 -11.50 -11.77
C VAL A 68 9.88 -10.60 -10.52
N ASP A 69 9.02 -9.60 -10.53
CA ASP A 69 8.76 -8.75 -9.37
C ASP A 69 7.55 -9.28 -8.63
N VAL A 70 7.72 -9.64 -7.37
CA VAL A 70 6.64 -10.09 -6.50
C VAL A 70 6.29 -9.00 -5.52
N VAL A 71 5.07 -8.48 -5.58
CA VAL A 71 4.62 -7.36 -4.76
C VAL A 71 3.61 -7.81 -3.72
N TRP A 72 3.97 -7.70 -2.46
CA TRP A 72 3.06 -7.87 -1.33
C TRP A 72 2.43 -6.53 -0.96
N ALA A 73 1.20 -6.30 -1.40
CA ALA A 73 0.36 -5.16 -1.05
C ALA A 73 -0.95 -5.60 -0.37
N ALA A 74 -1.00 -6.87 0.05
CA ALA A 74 -2.15 -7.46 0.73
C ALA A 74 -2.19 -7.09 2.22
N GLY A 75 -3.40 -7.14 2.76
CA GLY A 75 -3.70 -6.98 4.17
C GLY A 75 -5.03 -6.26 4.37
N LYS A 76 -5.92 -6.91 5.13
CA LYS A 76 -7.17 -6.30 5.62
C LYS A 76 -6.98 -5.64 6.99
N ALA A 77 -5.91 -5.99 7.69
CA ALA A 77 -5.59 -5.48 9.01
C ALA A 77 -5.24 -3.99 9.02
N GLY A 78 -5.52 -3.31 10.11
CA GLY A 78 -5.19 -1.91 10.35
C GLY A 78 -5.05 -1.58 11.81
N PHE A 79 -4.98 -0.31 12.13
CA PHE A 79 -4.72 0.20 13.49
C PHE A 79 -5.62 -0.41 14.58
N ASN A 80 -6.85 -0.80 14.26
CA ASN A 80 -7.81 -1.36 15.21
C ASN A 80 -7.95 -2.90 15.10
N SER A 81 -7.10 -3.57 14.32
CA SER A 81 -7.15 -5.01 14.17
C SER A 81 -6.54 -5.72 15.38
N ASP A 82 -7.16 -6.81 15.77
CA ASP A 82 -6.68 -7.73 16.79
C ASP A 82 -5.65 -8.75 16.24
N TRP A 83 -5.06 -9.52 17.15
CA TRP A 83 -4.08 -10.53 16.78
C TRP A 83 -4.66 -11.72 16.02
N ASP A 84 -5.96 -12.01 16.13
CA ASP A 84 -6.54 -13.17 15.42
C ASP A 84 -6.55 -12.94 13.92
N LEU A 85 -6.95 -11.73 13.48
CA LEU A 85 -6.85 -11.35 12.08
C LEU A 85 -5.40 -11.25 11.61
N LEU A 86 -4.52 -10.70 12.44
CA LEU A 86 -3.11 -10.46 12.09
C LEU A 86 -2.30 -11.75 11.97
N ARG A 87 -2.58 -12.78 12.78
CA ARG A 87 -1.94 -14.11 12.67
C ARG A 87 -2.19 -14.73 11.30
N GLY A 88 -3.45 -14.75 10.85
CA GLY A 88 -3.79 -15.27 9.52
C GLY A 88 -3.08 -14.52 8.38
N GLU A 89 -2.95 -13.19 8.51
CA GLU A 89 -2.20 -12.37 7.54
C GLU A 89 -0.70 -12.67 7.57
N LEU A 90 -0.11 -12.85 8.77
CA LEU A 90 1.29 -13.23 8.93
C LEU A 90 1.60 -14.61 8.36
N ASP A 91 0.72 -15.59 8.55
CA ASP A 91 0.90 -16.92 8.01
C ASP A 91 0.79 -16.92 6.48
N ALA A 92 -0.18 -16.19 5.93
CA ALA A 92 -0.27 -16.01 4.48
C ALA A 92 0.97 -15.30 3.92
N PHE A 93 1.51 -14.30 4.63
CA PHE A 93 2.73 -13.60 4.24
C PHE A 93 3.94 -14.54 4.21
N LYS A 94 4.10 -15.41 5.21
CA LYS A 94 5.19 -16.42 5.25
C LYS A 94 5.08 -17.39 4.08
N ASP A 95 3.89 -17.91 3.80
CA ASP A 95 3.66 -18.82 2.66
C ASP A 95 4.06 -18.15 1.33
N ILE A 96 3.78 -16.84 1.14
CA ILE A 96 4.22 -16.09 -0.04
C ILE A 96 5.74 -15.94 -0.08
N VAL A 97 6.38 -15.66 1.05
CA VAL A 97 7.85 -15.54 1.12
C VAL A 97 8.52 -16.87 0.79
N GLU A 98 8.04 -17.98 1.33
CA GLU A 98 8.52 -19.34 0.99
C GLU A 98 8.32 -19.64 -0.51
N TRP A 99 7.19 -19.24 -1.07
CA TRP A 99 6.93 -19.37 -2.50
C TRP A 99 7.89 -18.54 -3.35
N VAL A 100 8.23 -17.33 -2.94
CA VAL A 100 9.22 -16.47 -3.62
C VAL A 100 10.61 -17.14 -3.61
N MET A 101 11.00 -17.73 -2.49
CA MET A 101 12.24 -18.53 -2.40
C MET A 101 12.20 -19.72 -3.37
N GLY A 102 11.07 -20.42 -3.45
CA GLY A 102 10.87 -21.51 -4.40
C GLY A 102 11.02 -21.06 -5.86
N LEU A 103 10.57 -19.86 -6.21
CA LEU A 103 10.72 -19.31 -7.57
C LEU A 103 12.17 -19.14 -7.98
N THR A 104 13.08 -18.74 -7.09
CA THR A 104 14.51 -18.58 -7.42
C THR A 104 15.16 -19.92 -7.77
N ILE A 105 14.69 -21.01 -7.16
CA ILE A 105 15.17 -22.36 -7.45
C ILE A 105 14.61 -22.86 -8.80
N MET A 106 13.33 -22.58 -9.07
CA MET A 106 12.67 -23.03 -10.30
C MET A 106 13.07 -22.21 -11.54
N LEU A 107 13.55 -20.99 -11.34
CA LEU A 107 13.89 -20.02 -12.39
C LEU A 107 15.34 -19.51 -12.21
N PRO A 108 16.38 -20.35 -12.33
CA PRO A 108 17.75 -19.99 -11.96
C PRO A 108 18.34 -18.85 -12.81
N ASP A 109 17.86 -18.67 -14.05
CA ASP A 109 18.30 -17.62 -14.96
C ASP A 109 17.42 -16.34 -14.90
N THR A 110 16.51 -16.27 -13.93
CA THR A 110 15.56 -15.15 -13.78
C THR A 110 15.83 -14.39 -12.49
N THR A 111 15.96 -13.08 -12.59
CA THR A 111 16.06 -12.23 -11.40
C THR A 111 14.69 -12.15 -10.70
N VAL A 112 14.61 -12.61 -9.45
CA VAL A 112 13.41 -12.47 -8.62
C VAL A 112 13.64 -11.36 -7.62
N ILE A 113 12.72 -10.38 -7.59
CA ILE A 113 12.76 -9.23 -6.67
C ILE A 113 11.48 -9.21 -5.84
N PHE A 114 11.61 -9.07 -4.53
CA PHE A 114 10.47 -9.00 -3.61
C PHE A 114 10.22 -7.57 -3.13
N HIS A 115 8.97 -7.11 -3.23
CA HIS A 115 8.52 -5.78 -2.84
C HIS A 115 7.46 -5.89 -1.75
N MET A 116 7.74 -5.37 -0.55
CA MET A 116 6.81 -5.44 0.59
C MET A 116 6.26 -4.07 0.94
N LEU A 117 4.95 -3.91 0.94
CA LEU A 117 4.26 -2.77 1.56
C LEU A 117 4.18 -2.96 3.09
N SER A 118 4.99 -2.19 3.79
CA SER A 118 4.94 -2.05 5.25
C SER A 118 4.10 -0.83 5.65
N SER A 119 4.36 -0.21 6.80
CA SER A 119 3.60 0.96 7.29
C SER A 119 4.44 1.81 8.25
N ALA A 120 4.86 2.99 7.83
CA ALA A 120 5.50 3.92 8.76
C ALA A 120 4.55 4.32 9.90
N GLY A 121 3.25 4.44 9.59
CA GLY A 121 2.23 4.74 10.60
C GLY A 121 2.17 3.71 11.72
N GLY A 122 2.24 2.41 11.39
CA GLY A 122 2.25 1.34 12.38
C GLY A 122 3.55 1.21 13.15
N LEU A 123 4.68 1.41 12.47
CA LEU A 123 6.02 1.23 13.05
C LEU A 123 6.43 2.37 14.00
N PHE A 124 6.05 3.60 13.68
CA PHE A 124 6.56 4.81 14.35
C PHE A 124 5.46 5.60 15.05
N GLU A 125 4.39 4.96 15.49
CA GLU A 125 3.28 5.61 16.18
C GLU A 125 3.79 6.45 17.37
N GLY A 126 3.41 7.74 17.43
CA GLY A 126 3.79 8.66 18.49
C GLY A 126 5.20 9.25 18.39
N GLN A 127 5.97 8.91 17.36
CA GLN A 127 7.30 9.47 17.16
C GLN A 127 7.26 10.74 16.30
N ARG A 128 8.19 11.65 16.55
CA ARG A 128 8.35 12.90 15.80
C ARG A 128 9.72 12.96 15.14
N PHE A 129 9.78 13.68 14.02
CA PHE A 129 11.03 13.87 13.26
C PHE A 129 11.68 12.56 12.82
N ILE A 130 10.82 11.57 12.46
CA ILE A 130 11.23 10.23 12.03
C ILE A 130 12.18 10.35 10.82
N ASP A 131 13.29 9.62 10.89
CA ASP A 131 14.33 9.56 9.86
C ASP A 131 14.79 8.12 9.62
N LYS A 132 15.92 7.94 8.91
CA LYS A 132 16.45 6.63 8.54
C LYS A 132 16.99 5.84 9.74
N GLU A 133 17.46 6.52 10.78
CA GLU A 133 18.01 5.95 12.00
C GLU A 133 16.92 5.64 13.04
N SER A 134 15.71 6.15 12.82
CA SER A 134 14.59 5.95 13.74
C SER A 134 14.21 4.48 13.85
N GLN A 135 14.16 3.98 15.09
CA GLN A 135 13.82 2.59 15.37
C GLN A 135 12.31 2.42 15.51
N PRO A 136 11.71 1.35 14.93
CA PRO A 136 10.32 1.01 15.13
C PRO A 136 9.98 0.83 16.62
N ARG A 137 8.88 1.46 17.05
CA ARG A 137 8.33 1.33 18.42
C ARG A 137 6.80 1.23 18.30
N PRO A 138 6.28 0.10 17.78
CA PRO A 138 4.86 -0.06 17.57
C PRO A 138 4.12 0.00 18.92
N GLN A 139 2.95 0.63 18.92
CA GLN A 139 2.08 0.75 20.09
C GLN A 139 0.83 -0.14 19.98
N ARG A 140 0.69 -0.86 18.87
CA ARG A 140 -0.50 -1.67 18.55
C ARG A 140 -0.12 -2.96 17.84
N PRO A 141 -0.96 -4.00 17.95
CA PRO A 141 -0.75 -5.28 17.27
C PRO A 141 -0.45 -5.16 15.77
N TYR A 142 -1.12 -4.22 15.08
CA TYR A 142 -0.85 -3.96 13.67
C TYR A 142 0.61 -3.55 13.39
N GLY A 143 1.16 -2.66 14.20
CA GLY A 143 2.56 -2.23 14.06
C GLY A 143 3.53 -3.35 14.41
N GLU A 144 3.23 -4.14 15.44
CA GLU A 144 4.03 -5.31 15.82
C GLU A 144 4.04 -6.35 14.70
N ALA A 145 2.89 -6.62 14.07
CA ALA A 145 2.80 -7.52 12.92
C ALA A 145 3.64 -7.00 11.74
N LYS A 146 3.69 -5.68 11.49
CA LYS A 146 4.56 -5.10 10.45
C LYS A 146 6.05 -5.27 10.78
N VAL A 147 6.46 -5.14 12.06
CA VAL A 147 7.83 -5.45 12.48
C VAL A 147 8.17 -6.92 12.19
N LEU A 148 7.27 -7.85 12.51
CA LEU A 148 7.48 -9.28 12.23
C LEU A 148 7.58 -9.57 10.73
N GLN A 149 6.74 -8.94 9.90
CA GLN A 149 6.82 -9.07 8.43
C GLN A 149 8.16 -8.53 7.91
N GLU A 150 8.60 -7.34 8.36
CA GLU A 150 9.90 -6.79 7.96
C GLU A 150 11.06 -7.67 8.39
N ALA A 151 11.02 -8.25 9.61
CA ALA A 151 12.04 -9.16 10.07
C ALA A 151 12.17 -10.44 9.21
N VAL A 152 11.05 -10.92 8.65
CA VAL A 152 11.08 -12.03 7.68
C VAL A 152 11.78 -11.59 6.39
N VAL A 153 11.45 -10.38 5.86
CA VAL A 153 12.07 -9.85 4.63
C VAL A 153 13.57 -9.57 4.83
N GLU A 154 13.96 -9.05 6.00
CA GLU A 154 15.39 -8.81 6.28
C GLU A 154 16.23 -10.10 6.20
N ARG A 155 15.67 -11.25 6.58
CA ARG A 155 16.35 -12.56 6.46
C ARG A 155 16.52 -13.00 5.00
N LEU A 156 15.67 -12.52 4.08
CA LEU A 156 15.79 -12.84 2.65
C LEU A 156 16.89 -12.06 1.95
N ARG A 157 17.37 -10.94 2.53
CA ARG A 157 18.30 -10.03 1.86
C ARG A 157 19.67 -10.62 1.50
N GLY A 158 19.98 -11.78 2.03
CA GLY A 158 21.16 -12.55 1.63
C GLY A 158 20.97 -13.33 0.32
N ASP A 159 19.72 -13.72 0.04
CA ASP A 159 19.39 -14.65 -1.04
C ASP A 159 18.60 -13.97 -2.16
N ILE A 160 17.74 -13.00 -1.82
CA ILE A 160 16.86 -12.32 -2.78
C ILE A 160 16.91 -10.82 -2.57
N THR A 161 17.01 -10.06 -3.65
CA THR A 161 16.82 -8.60 -3.60
C THR A 161 15.40 -8.28 -3.10
N SER A 162 15.32 -7.50 -2.04
CA SER A 162 14.03 -7.17 -1.43
C SER A 162 13.93 -5.70 -1.04
N HIS A 163 12.79 -5.10 -1.36
CA HIS A 163 12.49 -3.70 -1.07
C HIS A 163 11.32 -3.59 -0.09
N ILE A 164 11.52 -2.83 0.98
CA ILE A 164 10.48 -2.53 1.98
C ILE A 164 10.03 -1.08 1.77
N TYR A 165 8.73 -0.87 1.65
CA TYR A 165 8.13 0.45 1.51
C TYR A 165 7.32 0.78 2.75
N ARG A 166 7.68 1.84 3.45
CA ARG A 166 7.05 2.32 4.68
C ARG A 166 6.26 3.61 4.40
N PRO A 167 5.04 3.52 3.86
CA PRO A 167 4.22 4.72 3.65
C PRO A 167 3.73 5.32 4.96
N SER A 168 3.56 6.64 5.00
CA SER A 168 2.88 7.37 6.06
C SER A 168 1.36 7.16 5.98
N SER A 169 0.51 8.13 6.34
CA SER A 169 -0.94 7.98 6.23
C SER A 169 -1.39 8.05 4.77
N VAL A 170 -1.72 6.88 4.21
CA VAL A 170 -2.11 6.78 2.79
C VAL A 170 -3.56 7.20 2.60
N TYR A 171 -3.79 8.06 1.60
CA TYR A 171 -5.12 8.41 1.11
C TYR A 171 -5.17 8.28 -0.42
N GLY A 172 -6.36 8.33 -0.99
CA GLY A 172 -6.53 8.26 -2.43
C GLY A 172 -7.65 7.33 -2.85
N PHE A 173 -7.79 7.12 -4.15
CA PHE A 173 -8.84 6.30 -4.74
C PHE A 173 -8.24 5.28 -5.71
N SER A 174 -8.61 4.01 -5.57
CA SER A 174 -8.18 2.92 -6.46
C SER A 174 -9.34 2.06 -6.95
N GLY A 175 -10.57 2.47 -6.70
CA GLY A 175 -11.79 1.74 -7.02
C GLY A 175 -12.74 1.64 -5.84
N PHE A 176 -13.96 1.14 -6.07
CA PHE A 176 -14.92 0.86 -5.02
C PHE A 176 -14.64 -0.53 -4.40
N GLY A 177 -14.64 -0.57 -3.10
CA GLY A 177 -14.37 -1.78 -2.32
C GLY A 177 -12.95 -1.81 -1.75
N GLY A 178 -12.85 -1.78 -0.45
CA GLY A 178 -11.59 -1.74 0.29
C GLY A 178 -11.66 -0.82 1.49
N ARG A 179 -10.55 -0.68 2.21
CA ARG A 179 -10.48 0.21 3.36
C ARG A 179 -10.53 1.67 2.90
N ILE A 180 -11.49 2.41 3.41
CA ILE A 180 -11.64 3.84 3.17
C ILE A 180 -10.81 4.58 4.23
N GLY A 181 -9.81 5.36 3.80
CA GLY A 181 -9.06 6.26 4.68
C GLY A 181 -9.89 7.47 5.13
N LEU A 182 -9.43 8.18 6.18
CA LEU A 182 -10.15 9.31 6.77
C LEU A 182 -10.54 10.38 5.74
N ILE A 183 -9.62 10.78 4.87
CA ILE A 183 -9.87 11.81 3.84
C ILE A 183 -11.00 11.39 2.90
N ASN A 184 -10.96 10.14 2.42
CA ASN A 184 -12.01 9.61 1.55
C ASN A 184 -13.36 9.54 2.27
N ALA A 185 -13.37 9.05 3.52
CA ALA A 185 -14.59 8.97 4.32
C ALA A 185 -15.24 10.36 4.52
N LEU A 186 -14.44 11.38 4.79
CA LEU A 186 -14.91 12.76 4.94
C LEU A 186 -15.55 13.29 3.64
N ILE A 187 -14.91 13.05 2.48
CA ILE A 187 -15.44 13.46 1.18
C ILE A 187 -16.73 12.72 0.84
N GLU A 188 -16.77 11.39 1.03
CA GLU A 188 -17.96 10.59 0.75
C GLU A 188 -19.12 10.92 1.67
N ASN A 189 -18.86 11.07 2.98
CA ASN A 189 -19.90 11.39 3.97
C ASN A 189 -20.46 12.79 3.74
N SER A 190 -19.64 13.77 3.35
CA SER A 190 -20.11 15.10 2.93
C SER A 190 -21.15 14.98 1.79
N LYS A 191 -20.86 14.18 0.76
CA LYS A 191 -21.80 13.93 -0.35
C LYS A 191 -23.10 13.25 0.08
N LYS A 192 -23.00 12.32 1.05
CA LYS A 192 -24.13 11.52 1.56
C LYS A 192 -24.91 12.24 2.68
N HIS A 193 -24.51 13.45 3.09
CA HIS A 193 -25.01 14.15 4.28
C HIS A 193 -24.90 13.32 5.57
N SER A 194 -23.86 12.51 5.68
CA SER A 194 -23.61 11.62 6.81
C SER A 194 -22.54 12.20 7.73
N THR A 195 -22.65 11.90 9.04
CA THR A 195 -21.66 12.31 10.04
C THR A 195 -20.39 11.48 9.91
N SER A 196 -19.24 12.14 9.96
CA SER A 196 -17.93 11.50 10.04
C SER A 196 -17.41 11.50 11.46
N HIS A 197 -16.85 10.36 11.90
CA HIS A 197 -16.25 10.23 13.21
C HIS A 197 -14.73 10.41 13.14
N ILE A 198 -14.19 11.29 14.00
CA ILE A 198 -12.76 11.50 14.16
C ILE A 198 -12.36 11.08 15.56
N PHE A 199 -11.48 10.08 15.65
CA PHE A 199 -10.97 9.55 16.91
C PHE A 199 -9.59 10.16 17.19
N GLY A 200 -9.55 11.40 17.68
CA GLY A 200 -8.31 12.12 18.00
C GLY A 200 -8.50 13.62 18.09
N GLY A 201 -7.48 14.34 18.53
CA GLY A 201 -7.50 15.80 18.60
C GLY A 201 -7.35 16.45 17.23
N LEU A 202 -7.99 17.61 17.05
CA LEU A 202 -7.87 18.38 15.79
C LEU A 202 -6.45 18.92 15.56
N GLU A 203 -5.69 19.11 16.62
CA GLU A 203 -4.28 19.54 16.61
C GLU A 203 -3.30 18.42 16.28
N THR A 204 -3.78 17.15 16.24
CA THR A 204 -2.91 16.00 16.00
C THR A 204 -2.25 16.09 14.63
N LEU A 205 -0.91 16.11 14.63
CA LEU A 205 -0.12 16.16 13.41
C LEU A 205 0.02 14.77 12.79
N ARG A 206 -0.26 14.68 11.51
CA ARG A 206 -0.07 13.51 10.66
C ARG A 206 0.66 13.92 9.39
N ASP A 207 1.11 12.93 8.66
CA ASP A 207 1.68 13.08 7.33
C ASP A 207 0.83 12.27 6.35
N TYR A 208 0.46 12.87 5.22
CA TYR A 208 -0.45 12.25 4.25
C TYR A 208 0.22 12.07 2.90
N VAL A 209 0.12 10.88 2.32
CA VAL A 209 0.65 10.55 1.00
C VAL A 209 -0.42 9.96 0.10
N LEU A 210 -0.43 10.37 -1.15
CA LEU A 210 -1.40 9.89 -2.15
C LEU A 210 -1.01 8.50 -2.65
N CYS A 211 -1.97 7.59 -2.74
CA CYS A 211 -1.73 6.21 -3.17
C CYS A 211 -1.14 6.10 -4.57
N SER A 212 -1.52 6.99 -5.51
CA SER A 212 -0.97 7.01 -6.87
C SER A 212 0.52 7.37 -6.91
N ASP A 213 1.00 8.23 -5.97
CA ASP A 213 2.41 8.54 -5.88
C ASP A 213 3.21 7.30 -5.46
N ILE A 214 2.66 6.53 -4.50
CA ILE A 214 3.27 5.28 -4.06
C ILE A 214 3.29 4.28 -5.22
N GLY A 215 2.17 4.10 -5.93
CA GLY A 215 2.08 3.22 -7.10
C GLY A 215 3.11 3.57 -8.18
N SER A 216 3.25 4.86 -8.49
CA SER A 216 4.24 5.36 -9.46
C SER A 216 5.68 5.15 -8.98
N PHE A 217 5.94 5.31 -7.67
CA PHE A 217 7.26 5.06 -7.11
C PHE A 217 7.62 3.57 -7.13
N LEU A 218 6.67 2.69 -6.81
CA LEU A 218 6.87 1.24 -6.91
C LEU A 218 7.14 0.83 -8.36
N LYS A 219 6.33 1.32 -9.33
CA LYS A 219 6.57 1.08 -10.75
C LYS A 219 7.99 1.46 -11.14
N LYS A 220 8.43 2.65 -10.76
CA LYS A 220 9.80 3.11 -11.03
C LYS A 220 10.85 2.15 -10.45
N LYS A 221 10.66 1.61 -9.23
CA LYS A 221 11.60 0.66 -8.61
C LYS A 221 11.61 -0.70 -9.31
N ILE A 222 10.46 -1.17 -9.78
CA ILE A 222 10.33 -2.35 -10.63
C ILE A 222 11.09 -2.16 -11.97
N GLU A 223 10.97 -0.97 -12.57
CA GLU A 223 11.67 -0.64 -13.82
C GLU A 223 13.19 -0.50 -13.63
N GLU A 224 13.64 0.10 -12.51
CA GLU A 224 15.07 0.27 -12.19
C GLU A 224 15.78 -1.05 -11.94
N ALA A 225 15.07 -2.11 -11.51
CA ALA A 225 15.60 -3.46 -11.28
C ALA A 225 16.90 -3.46 -10.44
N SER A 226 16.91 -2.66 -9.36
CA SER A 226 18.09 -2.57 -8.50
C SER A 226 18.42 -3.92 -7.88
N SER A 227 19.69 -4.29 -7.89
CA SER A 227 20.21 -5.49 -7.20
C SER A 227 20.43 -5.28 -5.69
N GLU A 228 20.30 -4.06 -5.21
CA GLU A 228 20.50 -3.74 -3.78
C GLU A 228 19.16 -3.68 -3.04
N SER A 229 19.05 -4.46 -1.98
CA SER A 229 17.90 -4.43 -1.07
C SER A 229 17.83 -3.10 -0.33
N GLN A 230 16.65 -2.48 -0.30
CA GLN A 230 16.48 -1.16 0.33
C GLN A 230 15.16 -1.01 1.08
N THR A 231 15.18 -0.13 2.09
CA THR A 231 13.97 0.30 2.81
C THR A 231 13.68 1.76 2.53
N TYR A 232 12.47 2.06 2.05
CA TYR A 232 12.04 3.38 1.64
C TYR A 232 11.00 3.95 2.59
N LEU A 233 11.25 5.12 3.16
CA LEU A 233 10.27 5.89 3.92
C LEU A 233 9.49 6.78 2.95
N LEU A 234 8.20 6.50 2.76
CA LEU A 234 7.34 7.22 1.81
C LEU A 234 6.40 8.15 2.58
N ALA A 235 6.88 9.34 2.88
CA ALA A 235 6.16 10.40 3.55
C ALA A 235 6.14 11.68 2.71
N SER A 236 5.26 12.62 3.02
CA SER A 236 5.27 13.94 2.38
C SER A 236 6.37 14.84 2.98
N GLY A 237 6.79 14.56 4.20
CA GLY A 237 7.66 15.42 4.99
C GLY A 237 7.02 16.76 5.36
N ARG A 238 5.68 16.85 5.27
CA ARG A 238 4.87 18.02 5.66
C ARG A 238 3.89 17.61 6.77
N PRO A 239 4.20 17.92 8.03
CA PRO A 239 3.25 17.72 9.12
C PRO A 239 1.99 18.54 8.87
N THR A 240 0.84 17.89 8.92
CA THR A 240 -0.47 18.52 8.72
C THR A 240 -1.38 18.14 9.87
N SER A 241 -1.99 19.13 10.53
CA SER A 241 -2.96 18.85 11.59
C SER A 241 -4.30 18.34 11.01
N VAL A 242 -5.04 17.61 11.83
CA VAL A 242 -6.40 17.18 11.43
C VAL A 242 -7.26 18.41 11.09
N HIS A 243 -7.10 19.52 11.84
CA HIS A 243 -7.79 20.77 11.54
C HIS A 243 -7.43 21.33 10.15
N GLU A 244 -6.15 21.43 9.83
CA GLU A 244 -5.68 21.89 8.51
C GLU A 244 -6.22 20.98 7.39
N MET A 245 -6.15 19.66 7.57
CA MET A 245 -6.69 18.69 6.63
C MET A 245 -8.20 18.88 6.40
N LEU A 246 -8.98 19.13 7.46
CA LEU A 246 -10.40 19.45 7.35
C LEU A 246 -10.66 20.75 6.58
N GLN A 247 -9.85 21.80 6.81
CA GLN A 247 -9.95 23.05 6.06
C GLN A 247 -9.67 22.83 4.56
N ILE A 248 -8.68 21.99 4.23
CA ILE A 248 -8.38 21.66 2.84
C ILE A 248 -9.57 20.94 2.20
N ILE A 249 -10.18 19.96 2.88
CA ILE A 249 -11.32 19.21 2.35
C ILE A 249 -12.52 20.15 2.20
N ASN A 250 -12.83 21.01 3.18
CA ASN A 250 -13.95 21.97 3.12
C ASN A 250 -13.85 22.92 1.91
N ARG A 251 -12.64 23.23 1.41
CA ARG A 251 -12.46 24.05 0.21
C ARG A 251 -12.71 23.29 -1.10
N VAL A 252 -12.80 21.98 -1.03
CA VAL A 252 -12.92 21.10 -2.20
C VAL A 252 -14.30 20.50 -2.34
N VAL A 253 -14.94 20.19 -1.20
CA VAL A 253 -16.30 19.64 -1.19
C VAL A 253 -17.34 20.76 -1.25
N GLU A 254 -18.44 20.52 -1.97
CA GLU A 254 -19.52 21.49 -2.16
C GLU A 254 -20.50 21.51 -0.98
N ARG A 255 -20.47 20.49 -0.12
CA ARG A 255 -21.42 20.27 0.97
C ARG A 255 -20.73 20.27 2.32
N PRO A 256 -21.41 20.69 3.39
CA PRO A 256 -20.84 20.71 4.73
C PRO A 256 -20.35 19.34 5.18
N ILE A 257 -19.27 19.33 5.96
CA ILE A 257 -18.79 18.14 6.66
C ILE A 257 -19.37 18.14 8.06
N TYR A 258 -20.17 17.14 8.37
CA TYR A 258 -20.69 16.92 9.73
C TYR A 258 -19.70 16.03 10.49
N LEU A 259 -19.28 16.48 11.68
CA LEU A 259 -18.24 15.82 12.47
C LEU A 259 -18.75 15.44 13.85
N MET A 260 -18.37 14.24 14.29
CA MET A 260 -18.39 13.83 15.67
C MET A 260 -16.94 13.57 16.11
N LEU A 261 -16.52 14.27 17.16
CA LEU A 261 -15.17 14.14 17.71
C LEU A 261 -15.22 13.25 18.95
N ASP A 262 -14.43 12.17 18.92
CA ASP A 262 -14.22 11.29 20.07
C ASP A 262 -12.70 11.26 20.35
N VAL A 263 -12.29 12.07 21.32
CA VAL A 263 -10.86 12.21 21.64
C VAL A 263 -10.40 11.00 22.43
N ARG A 264 -9.73 10.09 21.75
CA ARG A 264 -9.06 8.94 22.37
C ARG A 264 -7.57 9.24 22.54
N PRO A 265 -7.02 9.14 23.76
CA PRO A 265 -5.59 9.44 24.00
C PRO A 265 -4.65 8.65 23.06
N SER A 266 -4.99 7.39 22.75
CA SER A 266 -4.22 6.55 21.83
C SER A 266 -4.14 7.09 20.40
N ASN A 267 -5.03 8.01 19.99
CA ASN A 267 -5.06 8.59 18.65
C ASN A 267 -4.57 10.05 18.60
N ALA A 268 -4.22 10.61 19.75
CA ALA A 268 -3.76 12.00 19.88
C ALA A 268 -2.25 12.19 19.66
N ASN A 269 -1.50 11.11 19.48
CA ASN A 269 -0.05 11.18 19.31
C ASN A 269 0.32 11.75 17.95
N HIS A 270 1.20 12.77 17.95
CA HIS A 270 1.75 13.33 16.70
C HIS A 270 2.69 12.33 16.03
N MET A 271 2.74 12.38 14.70
CA MET A 271 3.70 11.61 13.90
C MET A 271 4.20 12.45 12.74
N THR A 272 5.51 12.73 12.73
CA THR A 272 6.14 13.62 11.75
C THR A 272 7.42 13.03 11.21
N TYR A 273 7.79 13.39 9.98
CA TYR A 273 8.93 12.82 9.26
C TYR A 273 9.87 13.92 8.80
N ARG A 274 11.19 13.65 8.84
CA ARG A 274 12.21 14.53 8.29
C ARG A 274 12.25 14.41 6.76
N ARG A 275 12.28 15.53 6.06
CA ARG A 275 12.41 15.53 4.59
C ARG A 275 13.71 14.89 4.10
N SER A 276 14.79 15.01 4.87
CA SER A 276 16.08 14.39 4.57
C SER A 276 16.05 12.86 4.57
N ALA A 277 15.04 12.25 5.20
CA ALA A 277 14.85 10.79 5.22
C ALA A 277 14.16 10.25 3.98
N LEU A 278 13.55 11.12 3.17
CA LEU A 278 12.79 10.70 1.99
C LEU A 278 13.71 10.18 0.87
N PRO A 279 13.28 9.18 0.10
CA PRO A 279 14.11 8.61 -0.94
C PRO A 279 14.39 9.62 -2.07
N LYS A 280 15.55 9.50 -2.69
CA LYS A 280 15.89 10.29 -3.87
C LYS A 280 14.88 10.02 -5.00
N GLY A 281 14.37 11.09 -5.60
CA GLY A 281 13.39 11.01 -6.68
C GLY A 281 11.94 10.77 -6.23
N TRP A 282 11.69 10.63 -4.93
CA TRP A 282 10.35 10.66 -4.36
C TRP A 282 9.78 12.08 -4.39
N ARG A 283 8.62 12.25 -4.99
CA ARG A 283 7.94 13.56 -5.13
C ARG A 283 6.47 13.41 -4.77
N PRO A 284 6.12 13.52 -3.48
CA PRO A 284 4.72 13.40 -3.06
C PRO A 284 3.89 14.59 -3.56
N THR A 285 2.69 14.28 -4.01
CA THR A 285 1.69 15.29 -4.38
C THR A 285 1.30 16.12 -3.15
N ASP A 286 1.18 17.43 -3.33
CA ASP A 286 0.66 18.32 -2.29
C ASP A 286 -0.74 17.88 -1.86
N LEU A 287 -1.02 17.94 -0.55
CA LEU A 287 -2.26 17.44 0.02
C LEU A 287 -3.51 18.10 -0.60
N HIS A 288 -3.46 19.41 -0.85
CA HIS A 288 -4.59 20.11 -1.47
C HIS A 288 -4.86 19.64 -2.92
N ALA A 289 -3.80 19.45 -3.70
CA ALA A 289 -3.91 18.90 -5.06
C ALA A 289 -4.43 17.46 -5.03
N GLY A 290 -3.92 16.62 -4.13
CA GLY A 290 -4.34 15.24 -3.97
C GLY A 290 -5.80 15.10 -3.51
N VAL A 291 -6.26 15.93 -2.55
CA VAL A 291 -7.67 15.95 -2.12
C VAL A 291 -8.60 16.34 -3.27
N ARG A 292 -8.23 17.33 -4.09
CA ARG A 292 -9.00 17.68 -5.30
C ARG A 292 -9.09 16.51 -6.28
N LEU A 293 -7.99 15.81 -6.51
CA LEU A 293 -7.97 14.64 -7.40
C LEU A 293 -8.91 13.55 -6.88
N VAL A 294 -8.81 13.21 -5.59
CA VAL A 294 -9.66 12.18 -4.96
C VAL A 294 -11.14 12.58 -5.02
N ALA A 295 -11.48 13.84 -4.75
CA ALA A 295 -12.85 14.30 -4.82
C ALA A 295 -13.46 14.16 -6.22
N ARG A 296 -12.67 14.44 -7.28
CA ARG A 296 -13.08 14.24 -8.68
C ARG A 296 -13.26 12.76 -9.02
N GLN A 297 -12.32 11.91 -8.61
CA GLN A 297 -12.40 10.46 -8.83
C GLN A 297 -13.62 9.84 -8.16
N LEU A 298 -13.90 10.22 -6.91
CA LEU A 298 -15.10 9.80 -6.19
C LEU A 298 -16.38 10.32 -6.84
N ALA A 299 -16.39 11.57 -7.37
CA ALA A 299 -17.54 12.10 -8.09
C ALA A 299 -17.85 11.28 -9.34
N ALA A 300 -16.85 11.05 -10.19
CA ALA A 300 -17.00 10.26 -11.41
C ALA A 300 -17.48 8.83 -11.14
N ALA A 301 -16.95 8.21 -10.08
CA ALA A 301 -17.35 6.86 -9.69
C ALA A 301 -18.81 6.79 -9.20
N PHE A 302 -19.30 7.80 -8.44
CA PHE A 302 -20.70 7.90 -8.04
C PHE A 302 -21.64 8.06 -9.24
N GLU A 303 -21.28 8.89 -10.21
CA GLU A 303 -22.07 9.10 -11.44
C GLU A 303 -22.19 7.83 -12.26
N ASN A 304 -21.09 7.08 -12.42
CA ASN A 304 -21.07 5.82 -13.16
C ASN A 304 -21.85 4.73 -12.43
N GLY A 305 -21.75 4.62 -11.09
CA GLY A 305 -22.53 3.70 -10.29
C GLY A 305 -24.04 3.96 -10.38
N ASN A 306 -24.45 5.22 -10.36
CA ASN A 306 -25.86 5.61 -10.54
C ASN A 306 -26.41 5.33 -11.96
N LYS A 307 -25.56 5.31 -13.00
CA LYS A 307 -26.00 4.96 -14.36
C LYS A 307 -26.29 3.47 -14.50
N ILE A 308 -25.52 2.59 -13.82
CA ILE A 308 -25.75 1.15 -13.84
C ILE A 308 -27.05 0.79 -13.11
N VAL A 309 -27.38 1.44 -12.00
CA VAL A 309 -28.62 1.21 -11.23
C VAL A 309 -29.87 1.70 -11.97
N LYS A 310 -29.75 2.70 -12.87
CA LYS A 310 -30.88 3.23 -13.67
C LYS A 310 -31.10 2.47 -14.96
N SER A 311 -30.21 1.54 -15.33
CA SER A 311 -30.30 0.73 -16.56
C SER A 311 -30.74 -0.71 -16.30
N ILE A 312 -31.08 -1.06 -15.04
CA ILE A 312 -31.74 -2.29 -14.59
C ILE A 312 -33.16 -1.95 -14.16
#